data_f5ec767f582b6e1b83f7401f14bc3815
#
_entry.id   f5ec767f582b6e1b83f7401f14bc3815
#
_cell.length_a   1.000
_cell.length_b   1.000
_cell.length_c   1.000
_cell.angle_alpha   90.00
_cell.angle_beta   90.00
_cell.angle_gamma   90.00
#
_symmetry.space_group_name_H-M   'P 1'
#
loop_
_entity.id
_entity.type
_entity.pdbx_description
1 polymer ?
#
loop_
_entity_poly.entity_id
_entity_poly.type
_entity_poly.pdbx_seq_one_letter_code
_entity_poly.pdbx_strand_id
1 'polypeptide(L)'
;MKKYIDTGKKDTRSGFGAGLAELGRKNPNVVVLCADLIGSLKMEKFIEENPTRFFQIGIAEANMMGIAAGLTIGGKIPFTGTFAAFSTGRVYDQIRQSIAYSNKNVKICASHAGLTLGEDGATHQILEDIGLMKMLPNMVVINPCDYNQTKAATLAIADYVGPVYLRFGRPTVANFTPENQTFEIGKGILLNEGSDVTIVATGHLVWEALLACEALEQQGISAEVINIHTIKPLDEEIILNSVKKTKAIVTCEEHNYYGGLGESVARVLAQHYPTPQEFVAVNDTFGESGTPAQLMQKYGLDKEGILKAVQKVLKRK
;
A
#
# COMPACT_ATOMS: atom_id res chain seq x y z
N MET A 1 -27.08 -4.73 -7.73
CA MET A 1 -26.14 -5.78 -8.20
C MET A 1 -24.76 -5.38 -7.70
N LYS A 2 -24.05 -6.24 -6.99
CA LYS A 2 -22.70 -5.91 -6.48
C LYS A 2 -21.79 -5.52 -7.65
N LYS A 3 -21.22 -4.33 -7.62
CA LYS A 3 -20.30 -3.84 -8.67
C LYS A 3 -18.95 -4.56 -8.63
N TYR A 4 -18.52 -4.96 -7.42
CA TYR A 4 -17.28 -5.70 -7.19
C TYR A 4 -17.56 -7.04 -6.53
N ILE A 5 -16.94 -8.10 -7.03
CA ILE A 5 -17.13 -9.47 -6.57
C ILE A 5 -15.75 -10.01 -6.19
N ASP A 6 -15.64 -10.60 -5.01
CA ASP A 6 -14.44 -11.37 -4.65
C ASP A 6 -14.36 -12.60 -5.57
N THR A 7 -13.36 -12.60 -6.44
CA THR A 7 -13.11 -13.70 -7.39
C THR A 7 -12.31 -14.85 -6.78
N GLY A 8 -12.06 -14.80 -5.48
CA GLY A 8 -11.31 -15.76 -4.70
C GLY A 8 -10.15 -15.09 -3.95
N LYS A 9 -10.00 -15.43 -2.68
CA LYS A 9 -8.98 -14.84 -1.83
C LYS A 9 -7.57 -15.20 -2.29
N LYS A 10 -6.72 -14.19 -2.46
CA LYS A 10 -5.30 -14.31 -2.80
C LYS A 10 -4.47 -13.34 -1.97
N ASP A 11 -3.23 -13.69 -1.69
CA ASP A 11 -2.32 -12.77 -1.00
C ASP A 11 -1.62 -11.82 -2.01
N THR A 12 -1.37 -10.60 -1.58
CA THR A 12 -0.74 -9.56 -2.39
C THR A 12 0.72 -9.89 -2.73
N ARG A 13 1.41 -10.69 -1.90
CA ARG A 13 2.77 -11.19 -2.17
C ARG A 13 2.83 -12.05 -3.41
N SER A 14 1.82 -12.92 -3.60
CA SER A 14 1.70 -13.73 -4.82
C SER A 14 1.48 -12.86 -6.06
N GLY A 15 0.78 -11.73 -5.93
CA GLY A 15 0.66 -10.72 -6.98
C GLY A 15 2.01 -10.10 -7.34
N PHE A 16 2.80 -9.73 -6.33
CA PHE A 16 4.17 -9.25 -6.50
C PHE A 16 5.06 -10.29 -7.19
N GLY A 17 5.09 -11.54 -6.70
CA GLY A 17 5.88 -12.63 -7.28
C GLY A 17 5.51 -12.91 -8.75
N ALA A 18 4.21 -12.89 -9.07
CA ALA A 18 3.74 -13.05 -10.45
C ALA A 18 4.20 -11.89 -11.36
N GLY A 19 4.13 -10.66 -10.87
CA GLY A 19 4.65 -9.48 -11.56
C GLY A 19 6.15 -9.56 -11.79
N LEU A 20 6.92 -9.94 -10.76
CA LEU A 20 8.37 -10.14 -10.86
C LEU A 20 8.77 -11.19 -11.91
N ALA A 21 8.13 -12.36 -11.89
CA ALA A 21 8.39 -13.40 -12.87
C ALA A 21 8.10 -12.92 -14.30
N GLU A 22 7.03 -12.16 -14.49
CA GLU A 22 6.71 -11.56 -15.78
C GLU A 22 7.76 -10.53 -16.21
N LEU A 23 8.22 -9.66 -15.31
CA LEU A 23 9.29 -8.70 -15.56
C LEU A 23 10.62 -9.40 -15.91
N GLY A 24 10.93 -10.50 -15.22
CA GLY A 24 12.11 -11.28 -15.49
C GLY A 24 12.20 -11.78 -16.94
N ARG A 25 11.07 -12.11 -17.53
CA ARG A 25 10.98 -12.50 -18.94
C ARG A 25 11.05 -11.33 -19.92
N LYS A 26 10.53 -10.18 -19.54
CA LYS A 26 10.35 -9.00 -20.42
C LYS A 26 11.52 -8.02 -20.40
N ASN A 27 12.20 -7.89 -19.26
CA ASN A 27 13.21 -6.84 -19.07
C ASN A 27 14.51 -7.41 -18.47
N PRO A 28 15.60 -7.52 -19.26
CA PRO A 28 16.87 -8.07 -18.79
C PRO A 28 17.62 -7.18 -17.79
N ASN A 29 17.19 -5.94 -17.62
CA ASN A 29 17.78 -5.01 -16.65
C ASN A 29 17.17 -5.16 -15.26
N VAL A 30 16.03 -5.84 -15.12
CA VAL A 30 15.44 -6.15 -13.81
C VAL A 30 16.32 -7.17 -13.10
N VAL A 31 16.75 -6.82 -11.90
CA VAL A 31 17.49 -7.68 -10.96
C VAL A 31 16.78 -7.69 -9.62
N VAL A 32 16.89 -8.78 -8.88
CA VAL A 32 16.19 -8.98 -7.61
C VAL A 32 17.18 -9.24 -6.49
N LEU A 33 17.01 -8.56 -5.37
CA LEU A 33 17.80 -8.74 -4.17
C LEU A 33 16.89 -9.15 -3.01
N CYS A 34 17.31 -10.10 -2.18
CA CYS A 34 16.53 -10.57 -1.04
C CYS A 34 17.39 -10.66 0.22
N ALA A 35 16.80 -10.30 1.36
CA ALA A 35 17.39 -10.48 2.68
C ALA A 35 16.81 -11.72 3.36
N ASP A 36 17.14 -12.92 2.81
CA ASP A 36 16.80 -14.24 3.34
C ASP A 36 15.29 -14.55 3.52
N LEU A 37 14.44 -13.98 2.69
CA LEU A 37 12.97 -14.11 2.76
C LEU A 37 12.32 -14.50 1.42
N ILE A 38 13.02 -15.29 0.60
CA ILE A 38 12.59 -15.67 -0.77
C ILE A 38 11.13 -16.18 -0.78
N GLY A 39 10.83 -17.22 0.00
CA GLY A 39 9.49 -17.83 0.05
C GLY A 39 8.41 -16.91 0.59
N SER A 40 8.78 -16.02 1.54
CA SER A 40 7.87 -15.04 2.11
C SER A 40 7.42 -13.98 1.09
N LEU A 41 8.29 -13.65 0.13
CA LEU A 41 8.02 -12.67 -0.93
C LEU A 41 7.62 -13.30 -2.27
N LYS A 42 7.52 -14.64 -2.35
CA LYS A 42 7.12 -15.33 -3.59
C LYS A 42 8.04 -15.08 -4.78
N MET A 43 9.35 -15.05 -4.54
CA MET A 43 10.37 -14.76 -5.56
C MET A 43 10.86 -15.99 -6.33
N GLU A 44 10.44 -17.21 -5.93
CA GLU A 44 10.96 -18.48 -6.43
C GLU A 44 10.91 -18.57 -7.94
N LYS A 45 9.79 -18.18 -8.56
CA LYS A 45 9.61 -18.29 -10.00
C LYS A 45 10.53 -17.33 -10.78
N PHE A 46 10.80 -16.13 -10.26
CA PHE A 46 11.80 -15.23 -10.87
C PHE A 46 13.19 -15.88 -10.82
N ILE A 47 13.56 -16.47 -9.68
CA ILE A 47 14.87 -17.08 -9.45
C ILE A 47 15.07 -18.29 -10.36
N GLU A 48 14.06 -19.15 -10.47
CA GLU A 48 14.08 -20.33 -11.36
C GLU A 48 14.34 -19.93 -12.82
N GLU A 49 13.66 -18.93 -13.31
CA GLU A 49 13.76 -18.46 -14.69
C GLU A 49 14.98 -17.56 -14.95
N ASN A 50 15.53 -16.91 -13.91
CA ASN A 50 16.58 -15.89 -14.03
C ASN A 50 17.66 -15.99 -12.92
N PRO A 51 18.32 -17.12 -12.72
CA PRO A 51 19.20 -17.36 -11.56
C PRO A 51 20.41 -16.40 -11.49
N THR A 52 20.90 -15.91 -12.62
CA THR A 52 22.03 -14.95 -12.67
C THR A 52 21.64 -13.49 -12.39
N ARG A 53 20.36 -13.23 -12.22
CA ARG A 53 19.83 -11.89 -11.93
C ARG A 53 19.23 -11.79 -10.52
N PHE A 54 19.44 -12.80 -9.70
CA PHE A 54 19.05 -12.83 -8.30
C PHE A 54 20.28 -12.78 -7.39
N PHE A 55 20.19 -11.99 -6.32
CA PHE A 55 21.22 -11.83 -5.32
C PHE A 55 20.65 -12.05 -3.91
N GLN A 56 21.06 -13.14 -3.28
CA GLN A 56 20.78 -13.36 -1.86
C GLN A 56 21.82 -12.59 -1.04
N ILE A 57 21.37 -11.63 -0.26
CA ILE A 57 22.23 -10.76 0.54
C ILE A 57 22.37 -11.27 1.99
N GLY A 58 21.51 -12.19 2.40
CA GLY A 58 21.38 -12.60 3.81
C GLY A 58 20.63 -11.57 4.64
N ILE A 59 20.65 -11.72 5.96
CA ILE A 59 20.00 -10.79 6.90
C ILE A 59 20.86 -9.53 7.06
N ALA A 60 20.99 -8.76 5.97
CA ALA A 60 21.84 -7.59 5.88
C ALA A 60 21.18 -6.49 5.04
N GLU A 61 20.03 -6.02 5.49
CA GLU A 61 19.15 -5.12 4.72
C GLU A 61 19.83 -3.77 4.40
N ALA A 62 20.65 -3.24 5.29
CA ALA A 62 21.41 -2.02 5.03
C ALA A 62 22.40 -2.21 3.86
N ASN A 63 23.08 -3.35 3.81
CA ASN A 63 23.96 -3.73 2.69
C ASN A 63 23.14 -3.92 1.41
N MET A 64 21.97 -4.55 1.50
CA MET A 64 21.06 -4.74 0.35
C MET A 64 20.68 -3.40 -0.29
N MET A 65 20.35 -2.37 0.51
CA MET A 65 20.00 -1.04 -0.02
C MET A 65 21.21 -0.36 -0.70
N GLY A 66 22.42 -0.50 -0.14
CA GLY A 66 23.64 0.00 -0.74
C GLY A 66 23.98 -0.68 -2.07
N ILE A 67 23.89 -2.02 -2.13
CA ILE A 67 24.11 -2.80 -3.37
C ILE A 67 23.06 -2.41 -4.42
N ALA A 68 21.78 -2.32 -4.05
CA ALA A 68 20.72 -1.91 -4.96
C ALA A 68 20.99 -0.52 -5.57
N ALA A 69 21.38 0.46 -4.75
CA ALA A 69 21.77 1.78 -5.24
C ALA A 69 22.93 1.72 -6.23
N GLY A 70 23.96 0.92 -5.93
CA GLY A 70 25.11 0.72 -6.79
C GLY A 70 24.77 0.08 -8.14
N LEU A 71 23.90 -0.92 -8.16
CA LEU A 71 23.46 -1.61 -9.39
C LEU A 71 22.76 -0.65 -10.38
N THR A 72 22.11 0.40 -9.90
CA THR A 72 21.50 1.40 -10.78
C THR A 72 22.52 2.17 -11.60
N ILE A 73 23.75 2.31 -11.13
CA ILE A 73 24.85 3.00 -11.87
C ILE A 73 25.20 2.20 -13.14
N GLY A 74 25.09 0.87 -13.06
CA GLY A 74 25.25 -0.04 -14.22
C GLY A 74 23.98 -0.21 -15.07
N GLY A 75 22.97 0.65 -14.91
CA GLY A 75 21.72 0.62 -15.69
C GLY A 75 20.75 -0.48 -15.28
N LYS A 76 20.94 -1.14 -14.13
CA LYS A 76 20.01 -2.15 -13.63
C LYS A 76 18.82 -1.49 -12.91
N ILE A 77 17.72 -2.25 -12.85
CA ILE A 77 16.49 -1.89 -12.14
C ILE A 77 16.34 -2.88 -10.98
N PRO A 78 16.93 -2.59 -9.80
CA PRO A 78 16.88 -3.49 -8.67
C PRO A 78 15.53 -3.43 -7.95
N PHE A 79 14.96 -4.61 -7.73
CA PHE A 79 13.83 -4.86 -6.85
C PHE A 79 14.36 -5.50 -5.56
N THR A 80 14.31 -4.79 -4.45
CA THR A 80 14.72 -5.33 -3.15
C THR A 80 13.53 -5.96 -2.43
N GLY A 81 13.75 -7.00 -1.65
CA GLY A 81 12.69 -7.69 -0.92
C GLY A 81 13.07 -8.13 0.48
N THR A 82 12.29 -7.67 1.45
CA THR A 82 12.26 -8.12 2.83
C THR A 82 10.93 -7.70 3.49
N PHE A 83 10.76 -7.89 4.81
CA PHE A 83 9.58 -7.38 5.51
C PHE A 83 9.61 -5.85 5.62
N ALA A 84 8.45 -5.23 5.65
CA ALA A 84 8.30 -3.78 5.67
C ALA A 84 9.03 -3.12 6.86
N ALA A 85 8.99 -3.74 8.04
CA ALA A 85 9.75 -3.28 9.21
C ALA A 85 11.26 -3.21 8.93
N PHE A 86 11.78 -4.16 8.17
CA PHE A 86 13.21 -4.26 7.86
C PHE A 86 13.60 -3.46 6.62
N SER A 87 12.63 -3.23 5.70
CA SER A 87 12.81 -2.40 4.49
C SER A 87 12.76 -0.90 4.76
N THR A 88 12.32 -0.46 5.93
CA THR A 88 12.07 0.96 6.20
C THR A 88 12.78 1.46 7.45
N GLY A 89 12.29 1.17 8.64
CA GLY A 89 12.84 1.72 9.89
C GLY A 89 14.32 1.37 10.10
N ARG A 90 14.67 0.08 9.93
CA ARG A 90 16.04 -0.42 10.13
C ARG A 90 17.07 0.19 9.19
N VAL A 91 16.68 0.57 7.99
CA VAL A 91 17.58 0.99 6.89
C VAL A 91 17.26 2.39 6.36
N TYR A 92 16.58 3.19 7.18
CA TYR A 92 16.09 4.50 6.76
C TYR A 92 17.18 5.44 6.24
N ASP A 93 18.33 5.47 6.91
CA ASP A 93 19.45 6.32 6.47
C ASP A 93 20.04 5.86 5.13
N GLN A 94 20.20 4.55 4.91
CA GLN A 94 20.67 4.03 3.61
C GLN A 94 19.70 4.37 2.48
N ILE A 95 18.40 4.26 2.72
CA ILE A 95 17.40 4.67 1.73
C ILE A 95 17.47 6.16 1.48
N ARG A 96 17.53 6.96 2.54
CA ARG A 96 17.61 8.42 2.45
C ARG A 96 18.81 8.88 1.63
N GLN A 97 20.01 8.42 2.00
CA GLN A 97 21.28 8.90 1.41
C GLN A 97 21.54 8.27 0.04
N SER A 98 21.48 6.94 -0.04
CA SER A 98 21.95 6.23 -1.21
C SER A 98 20.89 6.11 -2.31
N ILE A 99 19.60 6.18 -1.97
CA ILE A 99 18.51 5.95 -2.91
C ILE A 99 17.71 7.23 -3.18
N ALA A 100 17.06 7.80 -2.15
CA ALA A 100 16.14 8.92 -2.36
C ALA A 100 16.86 10.23 -2.70
N TYR A 101 17.88 10.61 -1.92
CA TYR A 101 18.67 11.82 -2.18
C TYR A 101 19.37 11.77 -3.56
N SER A 102 19.92 10.62 -3.88
CA SER A 102 20.61 10.38 -5.16
C SER A 102 19.65 10.06 -6.33
N ASN A 103 18.33 10.07 -6.10
CA ASN A 103 17.26 9.74 -7.06
C ASN A 103 17.52 8.45 -7.85
N LYS A 104 17.91 7.38 -7.16
CA LYS A 104 18.26 6.09 -7.77
C LYS A 104 17.02 5.28 -8.11
N ASN A 105 17.07 4.59 -9.26
CA ASN A 105 15.98 3.78 -9.78
C ASN A 105 15.84 2.43 -9.04
N VAL A 106 15.61 2.46 -7.73
CA VAL A 106 15.45 1.29 -6.86
C VAL A 106 13.98 1.08 -6.52
N LYS A 107 13.51 -0.18 -6.60
CA LYS A 107 12.17 -0.59 -6.19
C LYS A 107 12.27 -1.30 -4.85
N ILE A 108 11.88 -0.62 -3.78
CA ILE A 108 11.88 -1.15 -2.42
C ILE A 108 10.56 -1.88 -2.22
N CYS A 109 10.57 -3.21 -2.28
CA CYS A 109 9.37 -4.04 -2.22
C CYS A 109 9.25 -4.67 -0.84
N ALA A 110 8.28 -4.22 -0.08
CA ALA A 110 8.14 -4.44 1.34
C ALA A 110 6.89 -5.26 1.66
N SER A 111 7.08 -6.50 2.08
CA SER A 111 5.98 -7.39 2.46
C SER A 111 5.69 -7.36 3.95
N HIS A 112 4.61 -8.01 4.36
CA HIS A 112 4.23 -8.14 5.76
C HIS A 112 4.03 -6.79 6.48
N ALA A 113 3.57 -5.78 5.74
CA ALA A 113 3.27 -4.46 6.29
C ALA A 113 1.99 -4.47 7.13
N GLY A 114 1.93 -3.58 8.12
CA GLY A 114 0.75 -3.39 8.96
C GLY A 114 0.59 -4.40 10.10
N LEU A 115 -0.58 -4.42 10.70
CA LEU A 115 -0.99 -5.35 11.77
C LEU A 115 -1.20 -6.77 11.25
N THR A 116 -1.64 -6.90 9.99
CA THR A 116 -2.00 -8.18 9.37
C THR A 116 -0.79 -9.07 9.04
N LEU A 117 0.43 -8.65 9.40
CA LEU A 117 1.53 -9.58 9.58
C LEU A 117 1.12 -10.70 10.55
N GLY A 118 0.45 -10.36 11.64
CA GLY A 118 -0.26 -11.31 12.49
C GLY A 118 0.53 -11.75 13.71
N GLU A 119 0.74 -13.05 13.84
CA GLU A 119 1.18 -13.73 15.06
C GLU A 119 2.58 -13.32 15.54
N ASP A 120 3.46 -12.90 14.65
CA ASP A 120 4.83 -12.47 14.98
C ASP A 120 4.85 -11.19 15.85
N GLY A 121 3.75 -10.44 15.85
CA GLY A 121 3.52 -9.33 16.78
C GLY A 121 4.31 -8.06 16.50
N ALA A 122 4.32 -7.14 17.45
CA ALA A 122 4.77 -5.76 17.33
C ALA A 122 6.23 -5.60 16.86
N THR A 123 7.11 -6.57 17.11
CA THR A 123 8.52 -6.49 16.69
C THR A 123 8.73 -6.68 15.18
N HIS A 124 7.72 -7.24 14.49
CA HIS A 124 7.75 -7.50 13.05
C HIS A 124 6.68 -6.70 12.30
N GLN A 125 5.59 -6.34 12.97
CA GLN A 125 4.61 -5.39 12.46
C GLN A 125 5.25 -4.01 12.31
N ILE A 126 4.82 -3.26 11.29
CA ILE A 126 5.19 -1.86 11.15
C ILE A 126 3.96 -1.04 10.78
N LEU A 127 3.78 0.05 11.49
CA LEU A 127 2.65 0.97 11.35
C LEU A 127 3.09 2.38 10.99
N GLU A 128 4.39 2.57 10.72
CA GLU A 128 5.05 3.86 10.47
C GLU A 128 5.70 3.92 9.08
N ASP A 129 5.68 2.83 8.34
CA ASP A 129 6.42 2.67 7.08
C ASP A 129 5.99 3.66 5.99
N ILE A 130 4.69 3.90 5.83
CA ILE A 130 4.18 4.89 4.89
C ILE A 130 4.68 6.28 5.29
N GLY A 131 4.61 6.63 6.57
CA GLY A 131 5.09 7.89 7.11
C GLY A 131 6.57 8.10 6.82
N LEU A 132 7.41 7.13 7.16
CA LEU A 132 8.86 7.17 6.94
C LEU A 132 9.19 7.37 5.45
N MET A 133 8.56 6.60 4.56
CA MET A 133 8.88 6.65 3.14
C MET A 133 8.33 7.91 2.45
N LYS A 134 7.13 8.37 2.80
CA LYS A 134 6.57 9.58 2.18
C LYS A 134 7.31 10.87 2.57
N MET A 135 8.01 10.90 3.71
CA MET A 135 8.83 12.04 4.11
C MET A 135 10.05 12.25 3.20
N LEU A 136 10.52 11.21 2.52
CA LEU A 136 11.70 11.31 1.65
C LEU A 136 11.34 11.99 0.31
N PRO A 137 12.02 13.08 -0.09
CA PRO A 137 11.89 13.62 -1.44
C PRO A 137 12.18 12.54 -2.51
N ASN A 138 11.58 12.68 -3.69
CA ASN A 138 11.68 11.77 -4.83
C ASN A 138 11.02 10.39 -4.63
N MET A 139 10.77 9.94 -3.40
CA MET A 139 10.17 8.63 -3.12
C MET A 139 8.70 8.59 -3.56
N VAL A 140 8.35 7.64 -4.41
CA VAL A 140 6.96 7.25 -4.69
C VAL A 140 6.53 6.19 -3.68
N VAL A 141 5.31 6.29 -3.15
CA VAL A 141 4.76 5.36 -2.14
C VAL A 141 3.47 4.74 -2.64
N ILE A 142 3.46 3.42 -2.79
CA ILE A 142 2.36 2.64 -3.37
C ILE A 142 1.92 1.55 -2.39
N ASN A 143 0.60 1.42 -2.19
CA ASN A 143 -0.04 0.42 -1.33
C ASN A 143 -1.26 -0.19 -2.04
N PRO A 144 -1.07 -1.19 -2.90
CA PRO A 144 -2.15 -1.82 -3.67
C PRO A 144 -3.08 -2.65 -2.76
N CYS A 145 -4.33 -2.84 -3.19
CA CYS A 145 -5.39 -3.40 -2.36
C CYS A 145 -5.57 -4.92 -2.48
N ASP A 146 -5.18 -5.54 -3.59
CA ASP A 146 -5.36 -6.97 -3.82
C ASP A 146 -4.26 -7.57 -4.71
N TYR A 147 -4.37 -8.86 -5.01
CA TYR A 147 -3.41 -9.58 -5.87
C TYR A 147 -3.27 -8.95 -7.26
N ASN A 148 -4.38 -8.68 -7.95
CA ASN A 148 -4.37 -8.17 -9.31
C ASN A 148 -3.74 -6.77 -9.36
N GLN A 149 -4.11 -5.89 -8.43
CA GLN A 149 -3.55 -4.55 -8.36
C GLN A 149 -2.07 -4.57 -7.97
N THR A 150 -1.64 -5.49 -7.09
CA THR A 150 -0.22 -5.64 -6.73
C THR A 150 0.61 -6.11 -7.92
N LYS A 151 0.09 -7.07 -8.71
CA LYS A 151 0.74 -7.49 -9.96
C LYS A 151 0.88 -6.32 -10.93
N ALA A 152 -0.20 -5.57 -11.16
CA ALA A 152 -0.19 -4.42 -12.05
C ALA A 152 0.78 -3.32 -11.57
N ALA A 153 0.80 -3.02 -10.27
CA ALA A 153 1.73 -2.08 -9.66
C ALA A 153 3.19 -2.52 -9.85
N THR A 154 3.48 -3.82 -9.64
CA THR A 154 4.83 -4.39 -9.81
C THR A 154 5.34 -4.20 -11.25
N LEU A 155 4.47 -4.39 -12.24
CA LEU A 155 4.81 -4.15 -13.64
C LEU A 155 5.04 -2.66 -13.91
N ALA A 156 4.13 -1.81 -13.47
CA ALA A 156 4.17 -0.37 -13.74
C ALA A 156 5.39 0.34 -13.13
N ILE A 157 5.82 -0.06 -11.93
CA ILE A 157 6.98 0.58 -11.29
C ILE A 157 8.30 0.26 -12.00
N ALA A 158 8.40 -0.80 -12.79
CA ALA A 158 9.60 -1.10 -13.58
C ALA A 158 9.88 -0.02 -14.64
N ASP A 159 8.82 0.58 -15.19
CA ASP A 159 8.92 1.63 -16.22
C ASP A 159 9.09 3.02 -15.61
N TYR A 160 8.80 3.20 -14.32
CA TYR A 160 9.02 4.47 -13.62
C TYR A 160 10.50 4.62 -13.28
N VAL A 161 11.11 5.73 -13.67
CA VAL A 161 12.51 6.05 -13.35
C VAL A 161 12.56 6.86 -12.05
N GLY A 162 13.06 6.25 -10.99
CA GLY A 162 13.15 6.84 -9.66
C GLY A 162 12.89 5.83 -8.55
N PRO A 163 13.07 6.24 -7.27
CA PRO A 163 12.83 5.38 -6.13
C PRO A 163 11.33 5.16 -5.89
N VAL A 164 10.97 3.90 -5.65
CA VAL A 164 9.59 3.51 -5.33
C VAL A 164 9.58 2.60 -4.11
N TYR A 165 8.71 2.88 -3.17
CA TYR A 165 8.32 2.00 -2.07
C TYR A 165 7.00 1.33 -2.43
N LEU A 166 7.03 0.02 -2.68
CA LEU A 166 5.86 -0.81 -2.91
C LEU A 166 5.56 -1.63 -1.65
N ARG A 167 4.46 -1.29 -0.99
CA ARG A 167 3.98 -1.89 0.26
C ARG A 167 2.94 -2.96 0.00
N PHE A 168 3.03 -4.11 0.64
CA PHE A 168 1.99 -5.14 0.57
C PHE A 168 1.96 -6.03 1.82
N GLY A 169 0.79 -6.64 2.09
CA GLY A 169 0.54 -7.42 3.29
C GLY A 169 0.86 -8.91 3.15
N ARG A 170 0.66 -9.67 4.25
CA ARG A 170 0.86 -11.12 4.35
C ARG A 170 -0.40 -11.94 4.05
N PRO A 171 -1.61 -11.59 4.58
CA PRO A 171 -2.76 -12.47 4.51
C PRO A 171 -3.35 -12.59 3.11
N THR A 172 -4.16 -13.61 2.91
CA THR A 172 -5.07 -13.67 1.78
C THR A 172 -6.23 -12.68 2.00
N VAL A 173 -6.48 -11.88 0.99
CA VAL A 173 -7.55 -10.87 0.97
C VAL A 173 -8.46 -11.10 -0.23
N ALA A 174 -9.62 -10.45 -0.25
CA ALA A 174 -10.51 -10.47 -1.41
C ALA A 174 -9.76 -9.97 -2.65
N ASN A 175 -9.94 -10.66 -3.77
CA ASN A 175 -9.37 -10.27 -5.06
C ASN A 175 -10.51 -9.81 -5.97
N PHE A 176 -10.63 -8.50 -6.17
CA PHE A 176 -11.80 -7.89 -6.80
C PHE A 176 -11.47 -6.89 -7.92
N THR A 177 -10.21 -6.48 -8.03
CA THR A 177 -9.81 -5.58 -9.12
C THR A 177 -9.64 -6.37 -10.43
N PRO A 178 -9.77 -5.72 -11.62
CA PRO A 178 -9.60 -6.39 -12.90
C PRO A 178 -8.20 -7.02 -13.05
N GLU A 179 -8.13 -8.21 -13.64
CA GLU A 179 -6.86 -8.94 -13.81
C GLU A 179 -5.86 -8.19 -14.70
N ASN A 180 -6.34 -7.54 -15.75
CA ASN A 180 -5.53 -6.82 -16.73
C ASN A 180 -5.73 -5.30 -16.62
N GLN A 181 -5.81 -4.77 -15.39
CA GLN A 181 -5.97 -3.35 -15.18
C GLN A 181 -4.70 -2.56 -15.54
N THR A 182 -4.88 -1.36 -16.05
CA THR A 182 -3.81 -0.37 -16.14
C THR A 182 -3.55 0.18 -14.74
N PHE A 183 -2.27 0.29 -14.37
CA PHE A 183 -1.86 0.91 -13.12
C PHE A 183 -1.16 2.23 -13.41
N GLU A 184 -1.79 3.33 -13.05
CA GLU A 184 -1.26 4.68 -13.25
C GLU A 184 -0.79 5.27 -11.92
N ILE A 185 0.53 5.44 -11.78
CA ILE A 185 1.13 6.00 -10.56
C ILE A 185 0.62 7.43 -10.34
N GLY A 186 0.13 7.71 -9.14
CA GLY A 186 -0.37 9.03 -8.77
C GLY A 186 -1.85 9.25 -9.08
N LYS A 187 -2.57 8.24 -9.57
CA LYS A 187 -4.02 8.32 -9.80
C LYS A 187 -4.80 7.46 -8.80
N GLY A 188 -5.91 8.03 -8.31
CA GLY A 188 -6.91 7.29 -7.53
C GLY A 188 -7.94 6.64 -8.43
N ILE A 189 -8.66 5.66 -7.90
CA ILE A 189 -9.71 4.93 -8.63
C ILE A 189 -11.05 5.13 -7.91
N LEU A 190 -12.02 5.72 -8.60
CA LEU A 190 -13.40 5.80 -8.12
C LEU A 190 -14.05 4.42 -8.24
N LEU A 191 -14.31 3.77 -7.12
CA LEU A 191 -14.93 2.45 -7.07
C LEU A 191 -16.45 2.51 -6.98
N ASN A 192 -16.99 3.45 -6.24
CA ASN A 192 -18.42 3.68 -6.11
C ASN A 192 -18.75 5.16 -6.08
N GLU A 193 -19.76 5.58 -6.82
CA GLU A 193 -20.29 6.94 -6.76
C GLU A 193 -21.21 7.09 -5.56
N GLY A 194 -21.18 8.27 -4.92
CA GLY A 194 -22.03 8.59 -3.79
C GLY A 194 -22.16 10.10 -3.57
N SER A 195 -23.10 10.50 -2.70
CA SER A 195 -23.44 11.91 -2.47
C SER A 195 -23.35 12.37 -1.01
N ASP A 196 -23.33 11.44 -0.05
CA ASP A 196 -23.44 11.79 1.37
C ASP A 196 -22.11 11.84 2.10
N VAL A 197 -21.20 10.94 1.80
CA VAL A 197 -19.88 10.83 2.42
C VAL A 197 -18.86 10.25 1.43
N THR A 198 -17.62 10.71 1.51
CA THR A 198 -16.48 10.11 0.81
C THR A 198 -15.75 9.13 1.72
N ILE A 199 -15.46 7.92 1.24
CA ILE A 199 -14.59 6.96 1.90
C ILE A 199 -13.34 6.79 1.03
N VAL A 200 -12.19 7.22 1.52
CA VAL A 200 -10.90 7.07 0.85
C VAL A 200 -10.13 5.97 1.54
N ALA A 201 -9.81 4.90 0.83
CA ALA A 201 -9.13 3.75 1.41
C ALA A 201 -7.87 3.38 0.63
N THR A 202 -6.92 2.71 1.29
CA THR A 202 -5.71 2.18 0.69
C THR A 202 -5.42 0.76 1.20
N GLY A 203 -4.71 -0.04 0.38
CA GLY A 203 -4.36 -1.41 0.73
C GLY A 203 -5.57 -2.27 1.06
N HIS A 204 -5.44 -3.13 2.05
CA HIS A 204 -6.49 -4.08 2.44
C HIS A 204 -7.81 -3.43 2.86
N LEU A 205 -7.77 -2.19 3.35
CA LEU A 205 -8.96 -1.46 3.80
C LEU A 205 -9.91 -1.07 2.64
N VAL A 206 -9.47 -1.17 1.39
CA VAL A 206 -10.34 -0.88 0.23
C VAL A 206 -11.50 -1.87 0.16
N TRP A 207 -11.26 -3.15 0.43
CA TRP A 207 -12.34 -4.14 0.48
C TRP A 207 -13.31 -3.87 1.63
N GLU A 208 -12.80 -3.56 2.81
CA GLU A 208 -13.63 -3.20 3.96
C GLU A 208 -14.48 -1.94 3.69
N ALA A 209 -13.92 -0.97 2.95
CA ALA A 209 -14.65 0.23 2.51
C ALA A 209 -15.81 -0.10 1.55
N LEU A 210 -15.62 -1.06 0.64
CA LEU A 210 -16.70 -1.53 -0.25
C LEU A 210 -17.80 -2.27 0.54
N LEU A 211 -17.43 -3.10 1.52
CA LEU A 211 -18.40 -3.77 2.40
C LEU A 211 -19.16 -2.76 3.27
N ALA A 212 -18.48 -1.73 3.76
CA ALA A 212 -19.12 -0.64 4.50
C ALA A 212 -20.09 0.15 3.61
N CYS A 213 -19.71 0.44 2.37
CA CYS A 213 -20.55 1.11 1.39
C CYS A 213 -21.87 0.36 1.15
N GLU A 214 -21.82 -0.97 0.96
CA GLU A 214 -23.01 -1.81 0.82
C GLU A 214 -23.94 -1.74 2.06
N ALA A 215 -23.35 -1.73 3.27
CA ALA A 215 -24.11 -1.63 4.51
C ALA A 215 -24.72 -0.24 4.72
N LEU A 216 -24.02 0.83 4.28
CA LEU A 216 -24.52 2.21 4.34
C LEU A 216 -25.70 2.42 3.37
N GLU A 217 -25.63 1.85 2.17
CA GLU A 217 -26.72 1.90 1.20
C GLU A 217 -28.01 1.32 1.78
N GLN A 218 -27.92 0.21 2.55
CA GLN A 218 -29.08 -0.37 3.24
C GLN A 218 -29.65 0.55 4.34
N GLN A 219 -28.85 1.51 4.82
CA GLN A 219 -29.25 2.54 5.79
C GLN A 219 -29.69 3.85 5.12
N GLY A 220 -29.75 3.89 3.77
CA GLY A 220 -30.10 5.07 2.99
C GLY A 220 -28.97 6.11 2.89
N ILE A 221 -27.74 5.74 3.17
CA ILE A 221 -26.55 6.61 3.08
C ILE A 221 -25.78 6.28 1.82
N SER A 222 -25.61 7.25 0.93
CA SER A 222 -24.90 7.13 -0.34
C SER A 222 -23.42 7.48 -0.18
N ALA A 223 -22.57 6.45 -0.06
CA ALA A 223 -21.14 6.62 0.12
C ALA A 223 -20.38 6.57 -1.22
N GLU A 224 -19.50 7.56 -1.45
CA GLU A 224 -18.52 7.52 -2.53
C GLU A 224 -17.25 6.81 -2.04
N VAL A 225 -16.78 5.78 -2.78
CA VAL A 225 -15.59 5.00 -2.39
C VAL A 225 -14.47 5.21 -3.39
N ILE A 226 -13.31 5.64 -2.88
CA ILE A 226 -12.11 5.91 -3.66
C ILE A 226 -10.97 5.03 -3.15
N ASN A 227 -10.35 4.28 -4.05
CA ASN A 227 -9.10 3.56 -3.79
C ASN A 227 -7.92 4.47 -4.11
N ILE A 228 -7.15 4.84 -3.11
CA ILE A 228 -5.88 5.54 -3.24
C ILE A 228 -4.74 4.53 -3.08
N HIS A 229 -4.37 3.90 -4.19
CA HIS A 229 -3.25 2.96 -4.24
C HIS A 229 -1.89 3.64 -4.30
N THR A 230 -1.81 4.91 -4.68
CA THR A 230 -0.58 5.72 -4.64
C THR A 230 -0.75 6.83 -3.61
N ILE A 231 -0.01 6.73 -2.50
CA ILE A 231 -0.08 7.68 -1.39
C ILE A 231 0.79 8.91 -1.67
N LYS A 232 1.87 8.70 -2.42
CA LYS A 232 2.74 9.78 -2.90
C LYS A 232 3.27 9.47 -4.30
N PRO A 233 3.02 10.32 -5.31
CA PRO A 233 2.19 11.52 -5.24
C PRO A 233 0.71 11.16 -5.00
N LEU A 234 0.00 11.99 -4.23
CA LEU A 234 -1.42 11.82 -3.96
C LEU A 234 -2.25 12.41 -5.10
N ASP A 235 -3.31 11.71 -5.51
CA ASP A 235 -4.31 12.27 -6.42
C ASP A 235 -5.24 13.22 -5.65
N GLU A 236 -4.79 14.48 -5.54
CA GLU A 236 -5.54 15.51 -4.83
C GLU A 236 -6.84 15.88 -5.55
N GLU A 237 -6.86 15.78 -6.88
CA GLU A 237 -8.00 16.15 -7.71
C GLU A 237 -9.21 15.26 -7.45
N ILE A 238 -9.04 13.93 -7.43
CA ILE A 238 -10.15 12.99 -7.19
C ILE A 238 -10.74 13.20 -5.79
N ILE A 239 -9.91 13.47 -4.79
CA ILE A 239 -10.32 13.73 -3.42
C ILE A 239 -11.13 15.03 -3.34
N LEU A 240 -10.60 16.12 -3.90
CA LEU A 240 -11.26 17.43 -3.88
C LEU A 240 -12.60 17.43 -4.65
N ASN A 241 -12.66 16.74 -5.80
CA ASN A 241 -13.90 16.60 -6.56
C ASN A 241 -14.97 15.83 -5.77
N SER A 242 -14.56 14.80 -5.05
CA SER A 242 -15.45 14.02 -4.19
C SER A 242 -15.97 14.84 -3.02
N VAL A 243 -15.09 15.47 -2.24
CA VAL A 243 -15.50 16.21 -1.02
C VAL A 243 -16.31 17.47 -1.31
N LYS A 244 -16.13 18.10 -2.47
CA LYS A 244 -16.99 19.21 -2.91
C LYS A 244 -18.46 18.78 -3.05
N LYS A 245 -18.70 17.52 -3.41
CA LYS A 245 -20.01 16.90 -3.52
C LYS A 245 -20.51 16.41 -2.17
N THR A 246 -19.72 15.60 -1.49
CA THR A 246 -20.13 14.85 -0.29
C THR A 246 -20.01 15.64 1.03
N LYS A 247 -19.08 16.60 1.12
CA LYS A 247 -18.83 17.50 2.27
C LYS A 247 -18.49 16.81 3.59
N ALA A 248 -18.16 15.53 3.54
CA ALA A 248 -17.70 14.73 4.68
C ALA A 248 -16.80 13.60 4.16
N ILE A 249 -15.72 13.25 4.89
CA ILE A 249 -14.77 12.24 4.44
C ILE A 249 -14.30 11.34 5.58
N VAL A 250 -14.10 10.07 5.27
CA VAL A 250 -13.45 9.07 6.12
C VAL A 250 -12.24 8.52 5.37
N THR A 251 -11.09 8.48 6.03
CA THR A 251 -9.87 7.86 5.49
C THR A 251 -9.59 6.53 6.18
N CYS A 252 -9.20 5.49 5.41
CA CYS A 252 -9.07 4.12 5.90
C CYS A 252 -7.71 3.55 5.49
N GLU A 253 -6.89 3.20 6.48
CA GLU A 253 -5.55 2.67 6.28
C GLU A 253 -5.10 1.73 7.40
N GLU A 254 -4.33 0.71 7.06
CA GLU A 254 -3.68 -0.18 8.02
C GLU A 254 -2.29 0.39 8.37
N HIS A 255 -2.28 1.49 9.09
CA HIS A 255 -1.11 2.29 9.47
C HIS A 255 -1.42 3.09 10.73
N ASN A 256 -0.40 3.65 11.36
CA ASN A 256 -0.60 4.58 12.47
C ASN A 256 -1.42 5.80 12.00
N TYR A 257 -2.18 6.37 12.92
CA TYR A 257 -2.91 7.62 12.74
C TYR A 257 -2.02 8.75 12.23
N TYR A 258 -0.76 8.82 12.70
CA TYR A 258 0.23 9.79 12.27
C TYR A 258 0.99 9.33 11.02
N GLY A 259 1.28 10.25 10.14
CA GLY A 259 2.16 10.03 9.00
C GLY A 259 1.54 9.29 7.81
N GLY A 260 0.30 8.79 7.89
CA GLY A 260 -0.32 7.97 6.87
C GLY A 260 -1.05 8.71 5.75
N LEU A 261 -2.00 8.00 5.12
CA LEU A 261 -2.91 8.54 4.11
C LEU A 261 -3.81 9.62 4.69
N GLY A 262 -4.35 9.38 5.89
CA GLY A 262 -5.29 10.31 6.54
C GLY A 262 -4.72 11.70 6.74
N GLU A 263 -3.48 11.84 7.22
CA GLU A 263 -2.81 13.14 7.32
C GLU A 263 -2.51 13.77 5.95
N SER A 264 -2.18 12.96 4.94
CA SER A 264 -1.97 13.46 3.59
C SER A 264 -3.24 14.09 3.03
N VAL A 265 -4.39 13.43 3.25
CA VAL A 265 -5.71 13.95 2.89
C VAL A 265 -6.06 15.20 3.72
N ALA A 266 -5.85 15.17 5.03
CA ALA A 266 -6.11 16.34 5.91
C ALA A 266 -5.35 17.59 5.46
N ARG A 267 -4.08 17.43 5.04
CA ARG A 267 -3.29 18.53 4.47
C ARG A 267 -3.96 19.12 3.23
N VAL A 268 -4.40 18.28 2.30
CA VAL A 268 -5.08 18.73 1.06
C VAL A 268 -6.38 19.46 1.39
N LEU A 269 -7.18 18.91 2.30
CA LEU A 269 -8.43 19.53 2.73
C LEU A 269 -8.19 20.89 3.38
N ALA A 270 -7.24 20.98 4.30
CA ALA A 270 -6.91 22.23 4.98
C ALA A 270 -6.46 23.34 4.01
N GLN A 271 -5.75 22.98 2.94
CA GLN A 271 -5.23 23.94 1.95
C GLN A 271 -6.27 24.37 0.91
N HIS A 272 -7.21 23.48 0.53
CA HIS A 272 -8.04 23.69 -0.66
C HIS A 272 -9.55 23.70 -0.37
N TYR A 273 -10.03 22.84 0.51
CA TYR A 273 -11.46 22.70 0.81
C TYR A 273 -11.67 22.10 2.21
N PRO A 274 -11.64 22.92 3.28
CA PRO A 274 -11.84 22.44 4.65
C PRO A 274 -13.12 21.61 4.80
N THR A 275 -12.96 20.35 5.20
CA THR A 275 -14.02 19.36 5.25
C THR A 275 -13.88 18.53 6.52
N PRO A 276 -14.97 18.23 7.26
CA PRO A 276 -14.91 17.28 8.37
C PRO A 276 -14.36 15.93 7.93
N GLN A 277 -13.33 15.47 8.65
CA GLN A 277 -12.66 14.18 8.41
C GLN A 277 -12.66 13.32 9.66
N GLU A 278 -12.87 12.02 9.48
CA GLU A 278 -12.62 10.96 10.47
C GLU A 278 -11.61 9.95 9.92
N PHE A 279 -10.88 9.31 10.82
CA PHE A 279 -9.78 8.40 10.49
C PHE A 279 -10.12 7.00 10.97
N VAL A 280 -9.94 6.00 10.12
CA VAL A 280 -9.90 4.58 10.45
C VAL A 280 -8.45 4.14 10.27
N ALA A 281 -7.70 4.16 11.35
CA ALA A 281 -6.27 3.90 11.44
C ALA A 281 -5.91 3.40 12.83
N VAL A 282 -4.69 2.92 13.05
CA VAL A 282 -4.21 2.56 14.39
C VAL A 282 -3.96 3.83 15.19
N ASN A 283 -4.61 3.94 16.35
CA ASN A 283 -4.62 5.16 17.16
C ASN A 283 -3.42 5.22 18.11
N ASP A 284 -2.26 5.60 17.58
CA ASP A 284 -1.01 5.88 18.31
C ASP A 284 -0.62 4.78 19.32
N THR A 285 -0.61 3.54 18.85
CA THR A 285 -0.21 2.38 19.65
C THR A 285 0.54 1.38 18.80
N PHE A 286 1.44 0.63 19.40
CA PHE A 286 2.03 -0.53 18.76
C PHE A 286 1.00 -1.64 18.56
N GLY A 287 1.30 -2.55 17.61
CA GLY A 287 0.53 -3.76 17.44
C GLY A 287 0.83 -4.81 18.50
N GLU A 288 0.31 -6.00 18.30
CA GLU A 288 0.46 -7.16 19.20
C GLU A 288 0.29 -8.46 18.40
N SER A 289 0.58 -9.59 19.03
CA SER A 289 0.35 -10.92 18.45
C SER A 289 -1.14 -11.25 18.39
N GLY A 290 -1.56 -11.79 17.26
CA GLY A 290 -2.94 -12.23 17.02
C GLY A 290 -3.14 -12.66 15.58
N THR A 291 -4.26 -13.28 15.27
CA THR A 291 -4.59 -13.54 13.87
C THR A 291 -4.95 -12.23 13.15
N PRO A 292 -4.69 -12.11 11.85
CA PRO A 292 -5.03 -10.89 11.08
C PRO A 292 -6.47 -10.41 11.33
N ALA A 293 -7.45 -11.32 11.31
CA ALA A 293 -8.85 -10.96 11.52
C ALA A 293 -9.13 -10.41 12.92
N GLN A 294 -8.53 -11.01 13.96
CA GLN A 294 -8.67 -10.53 15.34
C GLN A 294 -8.07 -9.14 15.52
N LEU A 295 -6.89 -8.92 14.93
CA LEU A 295 -6.21 -7.62 14.98
C LEU A 295 -7.00 -6.54 14.25
N MET A 296 -7.47 -6.80 13.02
CA MET A 296 -8.30 -5.86 12.28
C MET A 296 -9.55 -5.47 13.09
N GLN A 297 -10.26 -6.45 13.67
CA GLN A 297 -11.43 -6.20 14.51
C GLN A 297 -11.07 -5.39 15.77
N LYS A 298 -10.02 -5.80 16.49
CA LYS A 298 -9.61 -5.15 17.76
C LYS A 298 -9.24 -3.69 17.57
N TYR A 299 -8.53 -3.38 16.50
CA TYR A 299 -8.09 -2.03 16.16
C TYR A 299 -9.13 -1.23 15.37
N GLY A 300 -10.30 -1.82 15.08
CA GLY A 300 -11.38 -1.16 14.34
C GLY A 300 -11.04 -0.86 12.88
N LEU A 301 -10.17 -1.66 12.27
CA LEU A 301 -9.74 -1.55 10.87
C LEU A 301 -10.59 -2.45 9.96
N ASP A 302 -11.87 -2.50 10.20
CA ASP A 302 -12.83 -3.33 9.51
C ASP A 302 -14.07 -2.52 9.08
N LYS A 303 -14.99 -3.18 8.42
CA LYS A 303 -16.27 -2.60 8.01
C LYS A 303 -16.97 -1.87 9.16
N GLU A 304 -17.00 -2.44 10.35
CA GLU A 304 -17.71 -1.88 11.51
C GLU A 304 -17.03 -0.58 12.01
N GLY A 305 -15.70 -0.54 11.99
CA GLY A 305 -14.93 0.68 12.29
C GLY A 305 -15.23 1.80 11.29
N ILE A 306 -15.34 1.47 10.01
CA ILE A 306 -15.67 2.42 8.94
C ILE A 306 -17.11 2.95 9.12
N LEU A 307 -18.08 2.09 9.41
CA LEU A 307 -19.46 2.50 9.69
C LEU A 307 -19.55 3.49 10.84
N LYS A 308 -18.85 3.23 11.96
CA LYS A 308 -18.78 4.14 13.10
C LYS A 308 -18.17 5.50 12.73
N ALA A 309 -17.09 5.50 11.95
CA ALA A 309 -16.44 6.72 11.49
C ALA A 309 -17.36 7.54 10.57
N VAL A 310 -18.09 6.88 9.67
CA VAL A 310 -19.08 7.54 8.80
C VAL A 310 -20.20 8.18 9.63
N GLN A 311 -20.78 7.45 10.59
CA GLN A 311 -21.82 8.00 11.45
C GLN A 311 -21.32 9.21 12.28
N LYS A 312 -20.04 9.19 12.68
CA LYS A 312 -19.41 10.30 13.42
C LYS A 312 -19.17 11.50 12.55
N VAL A 313 -18.62 11.33 11.34
CA VAL A 313 -18.33 12.47 10.44
C VAL A 313 -19.62 13.14 9.94
N LEU A 314 -20.67 12.38 9.66
CA LEU A 314 -21.95 12.92 9.22
C LEU A 314 -22.61 13.83 10.27
N LYS A 315 -22.36 13.62 11.58
CA LYS A 315 -22.83 14.53 12.64
C LYS A 315 -22.07 15.85 12.70
N ARG A 316 -20.94 15.94 12.01
CA ARG A 316 -20.08 17.13 11.92
C ARG A 316 -20.24 17.89 10.60
N LYS A 317 -21.02 17.32 9.68
CA LYS A 317 -21.36 17.91 8.38
C LYS A 317 -22.40 19.04 8.55
#